data_3df550f04c29a1c7db1b095c5bfb5b96
#
_entry.id   3df550f04c29a1c7db1b095c5bfb5b96
#
_cell.length_a   1.000
_cell.length_b   1.000
_cell.length_c   1.000
_cell.angle_alpha   90.00
_cell.angle_beta   90.00
_cell.angle_gamma   90.00
#
_symmetry.space_group_name_H-M   'P 1'
#
loop_
_entity.id
_entity.type
_entity.pdbx_description
1 polymer ?
#
loop_
_entity_poly.entity_id
_entity_poly.type
_entity_poly.pdbx_seq_one_letter_code
_entity_poly.pdbx_strand_id
1 'polypeptide(L)'
;TPLIDGTEVAIAYSNGDIDLPYIAYALHDSEHPDPVNRDNHTRNILRTPANNKLRMEDRRGEEHIKLATEYGRTQLNSGHLVDSRGQRRGQGAELRTDEWGALRAGKGLFVSADAQAKAQGEALDRDAALKEIDRLNQQLQQLKMAAEQAQALKVDVDSQIEMFEQRLKPLNEVVLFSAPEGMALTSGERLQMTATKNVAINAGGDISAGVMGNMTALAGEKLGLFARTGQLSLKSGEGPVEVQAQNASLRLFAEKKLTLSSASDISFAGKKRITLIGGGSYLRLEAGRVEYGTTATYIRKVKRTMAAAAASIPVKATTGGGICLSCLMKATMNGDTFVVRGES
;
A
#
# COMPACT_ATOMS: atom_id res chain seq x y z
N THR A 1 33.18 24.58 -26.36
CA THR A 1 33.48 24.48 -24.91
C THR A 1 34.06 25.79 -24.43
N PRO A 2 33.72 26.29 -23.23
CA PRO A 2 34.37 27.46 -22.65
C PRO A 2 35.91 27.25 -22.60
N LEU A 3 36.65 28.25 -22.99
CA LEU A 3 38.09 28.32 -22.80
C LEU A 3 38.38 28.89 -21.43
N ILE A 4 39.34 28.30 -20.74
CA ILE A 4 39.84 28.82 -19.46
C ILE A 4 41.24 29.45 -19.68
N ASP A 5 41.64 30.35 -18.79
CA ASP A 5 42.97 30.94 -18.85
C ASP A 5 44.04 29.85 -18.86
N GLY A 6 45.02 29.99 -19.74
CA GLY A 6 46.10 29.02 -19.98
C GLY A 6 45.77 27.98 -21.06
N THR A 7 44.58 27.98 -21.65
CA THR A 7 44.23 27.05 -22.75
C THR A 7 45.06 27.40 -23.99
N GLU A 8 45.83 26.44 -24.54
CA GLU A 8 46.50 26.59 -25.80
C GLU A 8 45.49 26.52 -26.96
N VAL A 9 45.58 27.46 -27.90
CA VAL A 9 44.60 27.60 -29.00
C VAL A 9 45.29 27.81 -30.33
N ALA A 10 44.66 27.30 -31.38
CA ALA A 10 45.03 27.64 -32.75
C ALA A 10 44.29 28.90 -33.17
N ILE A 11 45.06 29.89 -33.66
CA ILE A 11 44.52 31.11 -34.23
C ILE A 11 44.42 30.99 -35.75
N ALA A 12 43.30 31.39 -36.28
CA ALA A 12 43.10 31.55 -37.72
C ALA A 12 42.68 33.00 -38.03
N TYR A 13 42.78 33.36 -39.31
CA TYR A 13 42.55 34.71 -39.77
C TYR A 13 41.41 34.72 -40.79
N SER A 14 40.42 35.59 -40.60
CA SER A 14 39.28 35.72 -41.50
C SER A 14 39.77 36.18 -42.89
N ASN A 15 39.43 35.43 -43.93
CA ASN A 15 39.87 35.68 -45.32
C ASN A 15 41.42 35.84 -45.47
N GLY A 16 42.21 35.30 -44.51
CA GLY A 16 43.65 35.48 -44.51
C GLY A 16 44.15 36.87 -44.02
N ASP A 17 43.27 37.71 -43.51
CA ASP A 17 43.55 39.02 -43.00
C ASP A 17 44.12 38.93 -41.57
N ILE A 18 45.36 39.32 -41.40
CA ILE A 18 46.07 39.23 -40.11
C ILE A 18 45.45 40.15 -39.02
N ASP A 19 44.70 41.15 -39.40
CA ASP A 19 44.05 42.09 -38.50
C ASP A 19 42.67 41.55 -38.00
N LEU A 20 42.21 40.41 -38.53
CA LEU A 20 40.97 39.73 -38.15
C LEU A 20 41.18 38.31 -37.60
N PRO A 21 41.96 38.18 -36.49
CA PRO A 21 42.21 36.88 -35.88
C PRO A 21 40.96 36.35 -35.16
N TYR A 22 40.81 35.02 -35.19
CA TYR A 22 39.85 34.31 -34.38
C TYR A 22 40.41 33.00 -33.85
N ILE A 23 39.92 32.52 -32.71
CA ILE A 23 40.26 31.22 -32.16
C ILE A 23 39.54 30.14 -32.99
N ALA A 24 40.28 29.35 -33.71
CA ALA A 24 39.74 28.29 -34.54
C ALA A 24 39.33 27.08 -33.68
N TYR A 25 40.20 26.66 -32.78
CA TYR A 25 39.93 25.54 -31.85
C TYR A 25 40.96 25.56 -30.70
N ALA A 26 40.65 24.86 -29.60
CA ALA A 26 41.58 24.58 -28.52
C ALA A 26 42.50 23.38 -28.89
N LEU A 27 43.74 23.46 -28.49
CA LEU A 27 44.71 22.37 -28.63
C LEU A 27 44.79 21.59 -27.32
N HIS A 28 45.14 20.32 -27.42
CA HIS A 28 45.54 19.53 -26.26
C HIS A 28 47.06 19.69 -26.03
N ASP A 29 47.42 19.79 -24.78
CA ASP A 29 48.81 19.94 -24.34
C ASP A 29 49.15 18.95 -23.22
N SER A 30 50.34 19.05 -22.63
CA SER A 30 50.80 18.17 -21.55
C SER A 30 50.01 18.34 -20.24
N GLU A 31 49.42 19.53 -19.99
CA GLU A 31 48.59 19.81 -18.82
C GLU A 31 47.13 19.45 -19.06
N HIS A 32 46.69 19.51 -20.31
CA HIS A 32 45.30 19.22 -20.75
C HIS A 32 45.30 18.16 -21.87
N PRO A 33 45.67 16.91 -21.55
CA PRO A 33 45.79 15.85 -22.55
C PRO A 33 44.41 15.49 -23.12
N ASP A 34 44.42 15.03 -24.39
CA ASP A 34 43.21 14.52 -25.03
C ASP A 34 42.59 13.41 -24.17
N PRO A 35 41.31 13.48 -23.82
CA PRO A 35 40.59 12.42 -23.12
C PRO A 35 40.51 11.11 -23.92
N VAL A 36 40.77 11.15 -25.23
CA VAL A 36 40.89 9.99 -26.10
C VAL A 36 42.35 9.69 -26.39
N ASN A 37 42.80 8.47 -26.16
CA ASN A 37 44.15 8.02 -26.36
C ASN A 37 44.20 6.63 -27.03
N ARG A 38 45.36 6.03 -27.17
CA ARG A 38 45.55 4.72 -27.78
C ARG A 38 44.72 3.60 -27.12
N ASP A 39 44.53 3.66 -25.80
CA ASP A 39 43.87 2.60 -25.05
C ASP A 39 42.33 2.68 -25.13
N ASN A 40 41.82 3.87 -25.44
CA ASN A 40 40.36 4.14 -25.51
C ASN A 40 39.92 4.79 -26.85
N HIS A 41 40.70 4.52 -27.94
CA HIS A 41 40.53 5.11 -29.25
C HIS A 41 39.15 4.88 -29.91
N THR A 42 38.34 3.96 -29.38
CA THR A 42 36.94 3.71 -29.81
C THR A 42 35.94 4.66 -29.15
N ARG A 43 36.39 5.60 -28.30
CA ARG A 43 35.54 6.55 -27.60
C ARG A 43 35.42 7.87 -28.33
N ASN A 44 34.20 8.40 -28.29
CA ASN A 44 33.90 9.80 -28.59
C ASN A 44 33.56 10.50 -27.25
N ILE A 45 34.31 11.58 -26.91
CA ILE A 45 34.21 12.23 -25.61
C ILE A 45 34.06 13.74 -25.78
N LEU A 46 32.97 14.31 -25.31
CA LEU A 46 32.85 15.73 -25.04
C LEU A 46 33.04 15.95 -23.53
N ARG A 47 34.04 16.73 -23.14
CA ARG A 47 34.37 17.00 -21.75
C ARG A 47 34.49 18.51 -21.52
N THR A 48 33.92 19.01 -20.43
CA THR A 48 34.04 20.42 -20.05
C THR A 48 35.20 20.61 -19.03
N PRO A 49 35.70 21.83 -18.81
CA PRO A 49 36.68 22.10 -17.78
C PRO A 49 36.25 21.62 -16.36
N ALA A 50 35.00 21.69 -16.03
CA ALA A 50 34.41 21.18 -14.78
C ALA A 50 34.21 19.65 -14.78
N ASN A 51 34.76 18.93 -15.74
CA ASN A 51 34.68 17.47 -15.89
C ASN A 51 33.27 16.91 -16.15
N ASN A 52 32.31 17.74 -16.55
CA ASN A 52 31.06 17.23 -17.10
C ASN A 52 31.34 16.58 -18.45
N LYS A 53 30.69 15.46 -18.74
CA LYS A 53 31.03 14.68 -19.94
C LYS A 53 29.85 14.00 -20.60
N LEU A 54 29.89 13.97 -21.94
CA LEU A 54 29.18 13.02 -22.77
C LEU A 54 30.23 12.08 -23.36
N ARG A 55 30.08 10.79 -23.14
CA ARG A 55 30.98 9.75 -23.65
C ARG A 55 30.16 8.70 -24.39
N MET A 56 30.60 8.35 -25.58
CA MET A 56 30.09 7.23 -26.36
C MET A 56 31.25 6.25 -26.58
N GLU A 57 31.01 4.98 -26.34
CA GLU A 57 31.95 3.88 -26.58
C GLU A 57 31.44 3.06 -27.77
N ASP A 58 32.22 2.91 -28.81
CA ASP A 58 31.88 2.19 -30.04
C ASP A 58 32.55 0.81 -30.13
N ARG A 59 33.24 0.36 -29.06
CA ARG A 59 33.79 -0.98 -29.02
C ARG A 59 32.68 -2.00 -29.15
N ARG A 60 32.79 -2.86 -30.19
CA ARG A 60 31.76 -3.84 -30.52
C ARG A 60 31.49 -4.81 -29.37
N GLY A 61 30.22 -4.91 -28.92
CA GLY A 61 29.76 -5.71 -27.79
C GLY A 61 29.94 -5.02 -26.42
N GLU A 62 30.50 -3.80 -26.41
CA GLU A 62 30.66 -2.98 -25.20
C GLU A 62 30.08 -1.55 -25.42
N GLU A 63 29.26 -1.38 -26.44
CA GLU A 63 28.70 -0.08 -26.82
C GLU A 63 27.90 0.52 -25.66
N HIS A 64 28.21 1.79 -25.36
CA HIS A 64 27.47 2.51 -24.31
C HIS A 64 27.55 4.02 -24.45
N ILE A 65 26.55 4.70 -23.88
CA ILE A 65 26.51 6.15 -23.76
C ILE A 65 26.48 6.50 -22.28
N LYS A 66 27.29 7.50 -21.90
CA LYS A 66 27.31 8.07 -20.56
C LYS A 66 27.22 9.59 -20.64
N LEU A 67 26.16 10.15 -20.04
CA LEU A 67 26.04 11.58 -19.74
C LEU A 67 26.27 11.76 -18.24
N ALA A 68 27.22 12.61 -17.82
CA ALA A 68 27.59 12.71 -16.42
C ALA A 68 28.03 14.12 -16.02
N THR A 69 27.67 14.51 -14.78
CA THR A 69 28.26 15.65 -14.08
C THR A 69 29.30 15.16 -13.08
N GLU A 70 30.33 15.98 -12.79
CA GLU A 70 31.31 15.66 -11.75
C GLU A 70 30.71 15.94 -10.37
N TYR A 71 30.07 17.10 -10.23
CA TYR A 71 29.37 17.45 -9.00
C TYR A 71 28.13 16.58 -8.79
N GLY A 72 27.98 16.02 -7.58
CA GLY A 72 26.87 15.14 -7.23
C GLY A 72 26.80 13.84 -8.03
N ARG A 73 27.77 13.61 -8.94
CA ARG A 73 27.92 12.39 -9.76
C ARG A 73 26.61 11.91 -10.42
N THR A 74 25.79 12.87 -10.86
CA THR A 74 24.57 12.54 -11.60
C THR A 74 24.93 11.93 -12.95
N GLN A 75 24.35 10.79 -13.29
CA GLN A 75 24.69 10.03 -14.51
C GLN A 75 23.45 9.43 -15.15
N LEU A 76 23.37 9.55 -16.48
CA LEU A 76 22.53 8.70 -17.32
C LEU A 76 23.49 7.77 -18.09
N ASN A 77 23.40 6.49 -17.83
CA ASN A 77 24.18 5.45 -18.51
C ASN A 77 23.23 4.57 -19.33
N SER A 78 23.62 4.19 -20.55
CA SER A 78 22.83 3.33 -21.45
C SER A 78 23.74 2.36 -22.20
N GLY A 79 23.31 1.12 -22.35
CA GLY A 79 24.02 0.06 -23.05
C GLY A 79 24.85 -0.82 -22.10
N HIS A 80 26.13 -1.04 -22.43
CA HIS A 80 27.06 -1.80 -21.62
C HIS A 80 27.58 -0.97 -20.45
N LEU A 81 27.06 -1.23 -19.24
CA LEU A 81 27.40 -0.44 -18.05
C LEU A 81 28.74 -0.87 -17.46
N VAL A 82 29.61 0.09 -17.21
CA VAL A 82 30.96 -0.16 -16.63
C VAL A 82 31.19 0.67 -15.37
N ASP A 83 32.05 0.20 -14.49
CA ASP A 83 32.50 0.92 -13.31
C ASP A 83 33.61 1.96 -13.65
N SER A 84 34.22 2.57 -12.61
CA SER A 84 35.31 3.53 -12.77
C SER A 84 36.59 2.91 -13.35
N ARG A 85 36.76 1.60 -13.25
CA ARG A 85 37.90 0.83 -13.75
C ARG A 85 37.64 0.24 -15.12
N GLY A 86 36.46 0.50 -15.73
CA GLY A 86 36.07 -0.07 -17.02
C GLY A 86 35.56 -1.51 -16.94
N GLN A 87 35.36 -2.06 -15.74
CA GLN A 87 34.83 -3.41 -15.56
C GLN A 87 33.31 -3.41 -15.71
N ARG A 88 32.79 -4.47 -16.31
CA ARG A 88 31.34 -4.63 -16.53
C ARG A 88 30.55 -4.64 -15.22
N ARG A 89 29.54 -3.78 -15.09
CA ARG A 89 28.55 -3.74 -14.01
C ARG A 89 27.20 -4.33 -14.39
N GLY A 90 26.87 -4.33 -15.70
CA GLY A 90 25.57 -4.77 -16.21
C GLY A 90 25.31 -4.26 -17.62
N GLN A 91 24.04 -4.28 -18.01
CA GLN A 91 23.59 -3.71 -19.27
C GLN A 91 22.17 -3.15 -19.13
N GLY A 92 21.81 -2.20 -19.99
CA GLY A 92 20.51 -1.54 -19.98
C GLY A 92 20.64 -0.04 -19.73
N ALA A 93 19.73 0.54 -18.95
CA ALA A 93 19.72 1.96 -18.62
C ALA A 93 19.80 2.18 -17.10
N GLU A 94 20.62 3.17 -16.68
CA GLU A 94 20.74 3.58 -15.27
C GLU A 94 20.71 5.10 -15.20
N LEU A 95 19.78 5.65 -14.42
CA LEU A 95 19.78 7.03 -13.97
C LEU A 95 20.16 7.06 -12.49
N ARG A 96 21.26 7.71 -12.13
CA ARG A 96 21.74 7.77 -10.75
C ARG A 96 22.29 9.16 -10.37
N THR A 97 22.25 9.47 -9.09
CA THR A 97 22.87 10.65 -8.47
C THR A 97 23.27 10.31 -7.05
N ASP A 98 24.31 10.97 -6.53
CA ASP A 98 24.64 10.94 -5.11
C ASP A 98 23.89 12.03 -4.33
N GLU A 99 23.10 12.89 -5.05
CA GLU A 99 22.24 13.94 -4.53
C GLU A 99 20.74 13.54 -4.61
N TRP A 100 19.84 14.51 -4.49
CA TRP A 100 18.39 14.28 -4.58
C TRP A 100 17.94 14.08 -6.03
N GLY A 101 17.00 13.18 -6.21
CA GLY A 101 16.35 12.92 -7.51
C GLY A 101 14.88 13.27 -7.50
N ALA A 102 14.37 13.81 -8.61
CA ALA A 102 12.94 14.04 -8.82
C ALA A 102 12.55 13.66 -10.25
N LEU A 103 11.48 12.88 -10.39
CA LEU A 103 10.84 12.56 -11.66
C LEU A 103 9.44 13.17 -11.65
N ARG A 104 9.16 14.12 -12.55
CA ARG A 104 7.90 14.88 -12.59
C ARG A 104 7.35 14.92 -14.01
N ALA A 105 6.05 14.64 -14.14
CA ALA A 105 5.32 14.81 -15.40
C ALA A 105 3.96 15.48 -15.10
N GLY A 106 3.73 16.68 -15.62
CA GLY A 106 2.57 17.51 -15.29
C GLY A 106 1.22 16.93 -15.72
N LYS A 107 1.18 16.12 -16.77
CA LYS A 107 -0.05 15.48 -17.24
C LYS A 107 -0.30 14.10 -16.64
N GLY A 108 0.77 13.37 -16.29
CA GLY A 108 0.71 12.01 -15.75
C GLY A 108 2.00 11.26 -16.02
N LEU A 109 2.26 10.22 -15.26
CA LEU A 109 3.47 9.40 -15.37
C LEU A 109 3.08 7.92 -15.49
N PHE A 110 3.62 7.25 -16.49
CA PHE A 110 3.51 5.81 -16.67
C PHE A 110 4.89 5.16 -16.48
N VAL A 111 4.96 4.20 -15.59
CA VAL A 111 6.17 3.39 -15.32
C VAL A 111 5.79 1.93 -15.52
N SER A 112 6.41 1.27 -16.48
CA SER A 112 6.03 -0.09 -16.87
C SER A 112 7.23 -1.02 -17.02
N ALA A 113 7.01 -2.30 -16.71
CA ALA A 113 7.86 -3.41 -17.07
C ALA A 113 7.28 -4.20 -18.28
N ASP A 114 6.21 -3.72 -18.91
CA ASP A 114 5.66 -4.32 -20.12
C ASP A 114 6.63 -4.17 -21.29
N ALA A 115 6.84 -5.24 -22.04
CA ALA A 115 7.75 -5.23 -23.20
C ALA A 115 7.12 -4.49 -24.39
N GLN A 116 7.86 -3.51 -24.93
CA GLN A 116 7.53 -2.87 -26.20
C GLN A 116 8.60 -3.22 -27.24
N ALA A 117 8.37 -4.31 -27.96
CA ALA A 117 9.37 -4.84 -28.92
C ALA A 117 9.67 -3.82 -30.02
N LYS A 118 10.98 -3.57 -30.25
CA LYS A 118 11.49 -2.65 -31.28
C LYS A 118 10.98 -1.22 -31.16
N ALA A 119 10.48 -0.82 -29.98
CA ALA A 119 9.87 0.48 -29.70
C ALA A 119 8.71 0.81 -30.71
N GLN A 120 7.95 -0.21 -31.10
CA GLN A 120 6.79 -0.03 -31.98
C GLN A 120 5.53 0.25 -31.13
N GLY A 121 4.61 1.04 -31.67
CA GLY A 121 3.38 1.46 -30.99
C GLY A 121 3.51 2.83 -30.34
N GLU A 122 2.52 3.19 -29.55
CA GLU A 122 2.49 4.48 -28.85
C GLU A 122 3.39 4.46 -27.61
N ALA A 123 4.13 5.54 -27.35
CA ALA A 123 5.02 5.66 -26.20
C ALA A 123 4.30 5.51 -24.85
N LEU A 124 3.01 5.82 -24.79
CA LEU A 124 2.17 5.70 -23.59
C LEU A 124 1.13 4.56 -23.73
N ASP A 125 1.45 3.52 -24.50
CA ASP A 125 0.61 2.33 -24.56
C ASP A 125 0.53 1.67 -23.17
N ARG A 126 -0.69 1.55 -22.64
CA ARG A 126 -1.01 1.00 -21.33
C ARG A 126 -2.22 0.07 -21.35
N ASP A 127 -2.60 -0.40 -22.54
CA ASP A 127 -3.79 -1.21 -22.75
C ASP A 127 -3.79 -2.49 -21.91
N ALA A 128 -2.64 -3.11 -21.70
CA ALA A 128 -2.51 -4.29 -20.84
C ALA A 128 -2.92 -3.98 -19.39
N ALA A 129 -2.37 -2.91 -18.80
CA ALA A 129 -2.71 -2.48 -17.45
C ALA A 129 -4.18 -2.10 -17.31
N LEU A 130 -4.73 -1.35 -18.27
CA LEU A 130 -6.13 -0.92 -18.25
C LEU A 130 -7.10 -2.09 -18.36
N LYS A 131 -6.81 -3.10 -19.17
CA LYS A 131 -7.63 -4.34 -19.26
C LYS A 131 -7.67 -5.09 -17.94
N GLU A 132 -6.55 -5.22 -17.24
CA GLU A 132 -6.52 -5.90 -15.94
C GLU A 132 -7.31 -5.13 -14.88
N ILE A 133 -7.19 -3.81 -14.82
CA ILE A 133 -7.95 -2.98 -13.89
C ILE A 133 -9.46 -3.08 -14.18
N ASP A 134 -9.87 -3.01 -15.44
CA ASP A 134 -11.27 -3.14 -15.83
C ASP A 134 -11.84 -4.51 -15.47
N ARG A 135 -11.09 -5.58 -15.73
CA ARG A 135 -11.48 -6.95 -15.34
C ARG A 135 -11.72 -7.08 -13.83
N LEU A 136 -10.83 -6.51 -13.02
CA LEU A 136 -10.97 -6.51 -11.56
C LEU A 136 -12.17 -5.68 -11.10
N ASN A 137 -12.41 -4.52 -11.70
CA ASN A 137 -13.59 -3.69 -11.39
C ASN A 137 -14.90 -4.43 -11.67
N GLN A 138 -14.99 -5.19 -12.76
CA GLN A 138 -16.16 -6.02 -13.06
C GLN A 138 -16.37 -7.14 -12.02
N GLN A 139 -15.30 -7.80 -11.57
CA GLN A 139 -15.38 -8.81 -10.50
C GLN A 139 -15.85 -8.19 -9.17
N LEU A 140 -15.34 -7.01 -8.82
CA LEU A 140 -15.75 -6.29 -7.62
C LEU A 140 -17.21 -5.87 -7.64
N GLN A 141 -17.74 -5.47 -8.79
CA GLN A 141 -19.18 -5.19 -8.92
C GLN A 141 -20.05 -6.42 -8.60
N GLN A 142 -19.65 -7.61 -9.07
CA GLN A 142 -20.36 -8.85 -8.74
C GLN A 142 -20.30 -9.15 -7.23
N LEU A 143 -19.15 -8.93 -6.61
CA LEU A 143 -19.00 -9.11 -5.16
C LEU A 143 -19.83 -8.09 -4.37
N LYS A 144 -19.88 -6.83 -4.83
CA LYS A 144 -20.74 -5.77 -4.26
C LYS A 144 -22.21 -6.19 -4.26
N MET A 145 -22.73 -6.68 -5.39
CA MET A 145 -24.12 -7.16 -5.48
C MET A 145 -24.39 -8.32 -4.50
N ALA A 146 -23.48 -9.27 -4.37
CA ALA A 146 -23.64 -10.37 -3.42
C ALA A 146 -23.63 -9.88 -1.96
N ALA A 147 -22.79 -8.90 -1.63
CA ALA A 147 -22.75 -8.29 -0.30
C ALA A 147 -24.05 -7.51 0.02
N GLU A 148 -24.60 -6.78 -0.96
CA GLU A 148 -25.88 -6.08 -0.82
C GLU A 148 -27.04 -7.04 -0.59
N GLN A 149 -27.13 -8.14 -1.32
CA GLN A 149 -28.14 -9.19 -1.10
C GLN A 149 -28.03 -9.81 0.30
N ALA A 150 -26.82 -9.95 0.83
CA ALA A 150 -26.58 -10.43 2.18
C ALA A 150 -26.74 -9.34 3.26
N GLN A 151 -27.16 -8.12 2.91
CA GLN A 151 -27.26 -6.96 3.80
C GLN A 151 -25.94 -6.62 4.52
N ALA A 152 -24.82 -6.96 3.90
CA ALA A 152 -23.50 -6.56 4.38
C ALA A 152 -23.22 -5.06 4.10
N LEU A 153 -22.17 -4.52 4.71
CA LEU A 153 -21.76 -3.14 4.43
C LEU A 153 -21.34 -3.00 2.97
N LYS A 154 -21.78 -1.90 2.35
CA LYS A 154 -21.47 -1.60 0.96
C LYS A 154 -19.98 -1.28 0.79
N VAL A 155 -19.39 -1.83 -0.26
CA VAL A 155 -18.05 -1.46 -0.73
C VAL A 155 -18.18 -0.31 -1.74
N ASP A 156 -17.35 0.72 -1.61
CA ASP A 156 -17.30 1.84 -2.56
C ASP A 156 -16.56 1.45 -3.84
N VAL A 157 -17.24 0.72 -4.71
CA VAL A 157 -16.74 0.36 -6.04
C VAL A 157 -16.94 1.51 -7.03
N ASP A 158 -17.91 2.37 -6.79
CA ASP A 158 -18.29 3.43 -7.74
C ASP A 158 -17.17 4.47 -7.86
N SER A 159 -16.55 4.89 -6.74
CA SER A 159 -15.40 5.80 -6.77
C SER A 159 -14.15 5.17 -7.40
N GLN A 160 -14.00 3.84 -7.37
CA GLN A 160 -12.90 3.15 -8.05
C GLN A 160 -13.09 3.15 -9.57
N ILE A 161 -14.32 2.96 -10.04
CA ILE A 161 -14.67 3.06 -11.47
C ILE A 161 -14.50 4.50 -11.94
N GLU A 162 -14.94 5.49 -11.17
CA GLU A 162 -14.72 6.90 -11.47
C GLU A 162 -13.21 7.22 -11.61
N MET A 163 -12.39 6.76 -10.67
CA MET A 163 -10.92 6.89 -10.74
C MET A 163 -10.35 6.25 -12.02
N PHE A 164 -10.83 5.06 -12.39
CA PHE A 164 -10.41 4.37 -13.60
C PHE A 164 -10.75 5.17 -14.86
N GLU A 165 -12.01 5.56 -15.04
CA GLU A 165 -12.48 6.24 -16.26
C GLU A 165 -11.94 7.67 -16.39
N GLN A 166 -11.91 8.43 -15.28
CA GLN A 166 -11.57 9.86 -15.34
C GLN A 166 -10.07 10.15 -15.18
N ARG A 167 -9.29 9.22 -14.59
CA ARG A 167 -7.90 9.45 -14.25
C ARG A 167 -6.94 8.43 -14.87
N LEU A 168 -7.15 7.14 -14.62
CA LEU A 168 -6.20 6.11 -15.09
C LEU A 168 -6.26 5.90 -16.59
N LYS A 169 -7.45 5.81 -17.16
CA LYS A 169 -7.66 5.62 -18.60
C LYS A 169 -7.09 6.76 -19.44
N PRO A 170 -7.32 8.04 -19.13
CA PRO A 170 -6.66 9.16 -19.82
C PRO A 170 -5.24 9.46 -19.32
N LEU A 171 -4.76 8.84 -18.24
CA LEU A 171 -3.50 9.13 -17.54
C LEU A 171 -3.45 10.60 -17.08
N ASN A 172 -4.52 11.08 -16.48
CA ASN A 172 -4.68 12.48 -16.10
C ASN A 172 -4.32 12.74 -14.64
N GLU A 173 -3.20 13.41 -14.39
CA GLU A 173 -2.67 13.78 -13.06
C GLU A 173 -2.47 12.58 -12.13
N VAL A 174 -2.08 11.42 -12.67
CA VAL A 174 -1.84 10.19 -11.93
C VAL A 174 -0.48 9.61 -12.23
N VAL A 175 0.01 8.76 -11.33
CA VAL A 175 1.12 7.87 -11.56
C VAL A 175 0.57 6.45 -11.66
N LEU A 176 0.80 5.80 -12.79
CA LEU A 176 0.43 4.41 -13.03
C LEU A 176 1.70 3.56 -13.08
N PHE A 177 1.77 2.55 -12.21
CA PHE A 177 2.78 1.51 -12.25
C PHE A 177 2.17 0.22 -12.79
N SER A 178 2.85 -0.42 -13.73
CA SER A 178 2.40 -1.68 -14.35
C SER A 178 3.55 -2.66 -14.47
N ALA A 179 3.27 -3.94 -14.21
CA ALA A 179 4.21 -5.01 -14.45
C ALA A 179 3.45 -6.32 -14.71
N PRO A 180 3.75 -7.08 -15.78
CA PRO A 180 3.00 -8.28 -16.16
C PRO A 180 3.17 -9.43 -15.15
N GLU A 181 4.33 -9.56 -14.52
CA GLU A 181 4.65 -10.70 -13.63
C GLU A 181 4.65 -10.34 -12.14
N GLY A 182 4.74 -9.06 -11.79
CA GLY A 182 4.66 -8.65 -10.38
C GLY A 182 5.39 -7.38 -10.03
N MET A 183 5.01 -6.83 -8.88
CA MET A 183 5.57 -5.61 -8.31
C MET A 183 5.88 -5.84 -6.83
N ALA A 184 7.05 -5.40 -6.36
CA ALA A 184 7.44 -5.44 -4.96
C ALA A 184 7.79 -4.04 -4.45
N LEU A 185 7.26 -3.68 -3.28
CA LEU A 185 7.61 -2.47 -2.55
C LEU A 185 8.24 -2.89 -1.21
N THR A 186 9.50 -2.52 -1.00
CA THR A 186 10.25 -2.86 0.22
C THR A 186 10.87 -1.62 0.85
N SER A 187 10.94 -1.59 2.18
CA SER A 187 11.61 -0.54 2.95
C SER A 187 12.42 -1.17 4.08
N GLY A 188 13.59 -0.61 4.39
CA GLY A 188 14.43 -1.06 5.50
C GLY A 188 13.84 -0.70 6.87
N GLU A 189 12.94 0.30 6.94
CA GLU A 189 12.34 0.74 8.20
C GLU A 189 10.82 0.85 8.11
N ARG A 190 10.30 1.76 7.31
CA ARG A 190 8.88 2.11 7.30
C ARG A 190 8.34 2.26 5.89
N LEU A 191 7.14 1.73 5.67
CA LEU A 191 6.33 1.98 4.48
C LEU A 191 5.01 2.60 4.91
N GLN A 192 4.70 3.80 4.41
CA GLN A 192 3.44 4.51 4.67
C GLN A 192 2.67 4.70 3.37
N MET A 193 1.39 4.35 3.39
CA MET A 193 0.44 4.61 2.31
C MET A 193 -0.69 5.49 2.84
N THR A 194 -0.87 6.68 2.26
CA THR A 194 -1.87 7.67 2.71
C THR A 194 -2.61 8.24 1.52
N ALA A 195 -3.90 8.44 1.65
CA ALA A 195 -4.73 9.14 0.68
C ALA A 195 -5.71 10.07 1.40
N THR A 196 -5.95 11.26 0.85
CA THR A 196 -6.91 12.23 1.41
C THR A 196 -8.35 11.72 1.33
N LYS A 197 -8.67 10.91 0.31
CA LYS A 197 -10.00 10.33 0.12
C LYS A 197 -9.98 8.83 0.42
N ASN A 198 -9.74 7.99 -0.57
CA ASN A 198 -9.92 6.55 -0.47
C ASN A 198 -8.63 5.80 -0.78
N VAL A 199 -8.39 4.69 -0.08
CA VAL A 199 -7.42 3.66 -0.44
C VAL A 199 -8.20 2.40 -0.79
N ALA A 200 -8.02 1.87 -1.99
CA ALA A 200 -8.61 0.62 -2.43
C ALA A 200 -7.50 -0.42 -2.66
N ILE A 201 -7.67 -1.60 -2.09
CA ILE A 201 -6.75 -2.74 -2.26
C ILE A 201 -7.58 -3.90 -2.78
N ASN A 202 -7.32 -4.33 -4.02
CA ASN A 202 -8.07 -5.38 -4.69
C ASN A 202 -7.11 -6.44 -5.24
N ALA A 203 -7.53 -7.68 -5.22
CA ALA A 203 -6.81 -8.79 -5.83
C ALA A 203 -7.80 -9.72 -6.55
N GLY A 204 -7.39 -10.29 -7.67
CA GLY A 204 -8.14 -11.36 -8.34
C GLY A 204 -8.01 -12.72 -7.65
N GLY A 205 -7.04 -12.87 -6.77
CA GLY A 205 -6.80 -13.99 -5.87
C GLY A 205 -6.86 -13.55 -4.42
N ASP A 206 -5.85 -13.91 -3.62
CA ASP A 206 -5.82 -13.69 -2.19
C ASP A 206 -5.15 -12.36 -1.79
N ILE A 207 -5.59 -11.79 -0.68
CA ILE A 207 -4.89 -10.74 0.05
C ILE A 207 -4.45 -11.32 1.39
N SER A 208 -3.13 -11.33 1.64
CA SER A 208 -2.54 -11.80 2.88
C SER A 208 -1.87 -10.65 3.62
N ALA A 209 -2.24 -10.46 4.89
CA ALA A 209 -1.60 -9.48 5.77
C ALA A 209 -1.02 -10.21 6.99
N GLY A 210 0.30 -10.17 7.16
CA GLY A 210 1.00 -10.79 8.28
C GLY A 210 1.88 -9.78 9.01
N VAL A 211 1.85 -9.80 10.34
CA VAL A 211 2.68 -8.94 11.20
C VAL A 211 3.24 -9.75 12.36
N MET A 212 4.47 -9.44 12.78
CA MET A 212 5.07 -10.06 13.97
C MET A 212 4.64 -9.36 15.28
N GLY A 213 4.17 -8.13 15.18
CA GLY A 213 3.64 -7.36 16.30
C GLY A 213 2.13 -7.24 16.25
N ASN A 214 1.60 -6.05 16.46
CA ASN A 214 0.16 -5.78 16.52
C ASN A 214 -0.39 -5.38 15.16
N MET A 215 -1.59 -5.86 14.84
CA MET A 215 -2.40 -5.38 13.71
C MET A 215 -3.65 -4.70 14.27
N THR A 216 -3.89 -3.45 13.89
CA THR A 216 -5.03 -2.66 14.35
C THR A 216 -5.84 -2.15 13.16
N ALA A 217 -7.15 -2.34 13.18
CA ALA A 217 -8.09 -1.76 12.22
C ALA A 217 -9.04 -0.81 12.95
N LEU A 218 -9.04 0.47 12.57
CA LEU A 218 -9.89 1.50 13.15
C LEU A 218 -10.78 2.09 12.06
N ALA A 219 -12.07 2.23 12.36
CA ALA A 219 -13.04 2.87 11.47
C ALA A 219 -13.84 3.93 12.26
N GLY A 220 -13.95 5.14 11.71
CA GLY A 220 -14.72 6.24 12.31
C GLY A 220 -16.22 5.96 12.35
N GLU A 221 -16.74 5.21 11.38
CA GLU A 221 -18.17 4.91 11.29
C GLU A 221 -18.44 3.41 11.36
N LYS A 222 -18.03 2.64 10.37
CA LYS A 222 -18.42 1.23 10.21
C LYS A 222 -17.25 0.38 9.79
N LEU A 223 -17.15 -0.81 10.36
CA LEU A 223 -16.25 -1.87 9.91
C LEU A 223 -17.09 -3.08 9.50
N GLY A 224 -16.92 -3.57 8.26
CA GLY A 224 -17.62 -4.75 7.74
C GLY A 224 -16.64 -5.83 7.32
N LEU A 225 -16.98 -7.08 7.67
CA LEU A 225 -16.28 -8.28 7.20
C LEU A 225 -17.34 -9.18 6.57
N PHE A 226 -17.16 -9.54 5.29
CA PHE A 226 -18.09 -10.37 4.54
C PHE A 226 -17.34 -11.44 3.76
N ALA A 227 -17.73 -12.69 3.92
CA ALA A 227 -17.30 -13.82 3.10
C ALA A 227 -18.49 -14.35 2.30
N ARG A 228 -18.44 -14.29 0.98
CA ARG A 228 -19.53 -14.75 0.10
C ARG A 228 -19.74 -16.26 0.21
N THR A 229 -18.66 -17.00 0.18
CA THR A 229 -18.66 -18.47 0.30
C THR A 229 -17.54 -18.87 1.24
N GLY A 230 -17.79 -19.87 2.07
CA GLY A 230 -16.78 -20.34 3.01
C GLY A 230 -16.92 -19.72 4.41
N GLN A 231 -15.87 -19.79 5.18
CA GLN A 231 -15.88 -19.52 6.62
C GLN A 231 -15.29 -18.14 6.95
N LEU A 232 -15.97 -17.38 7.79
CA LEU A 232 -15.37 -16.30 8.55
C LEU A 232 -14.87 -16.85 9.89
N SER A 233 -13.58 -16.80 10.17
CA SER A 233 -12.96 -17.36 11.38
C SER A 233 -12.25 -16.29 12.20
N LEU A 234 -12.58 -16.21 13.50
CA LEU A 234 -11.89 -15.40 14.49
C LEU A 234 -11.37 -16.34 15.59
N LYS A 235 -10.05 -16.45 15.73
CA LYS A 235 -9.40 -17.35 16.68
C LYS A 235 -8.26 -16.63 17.40
N SER A 236 -8.13 -16.86 18.71
CA SER A 236 -6.97 -16.51 19.50
C SER A 236 -6.26 -17.79 19.95
N GLY A 237 -4.93 -17.84 19.88
CA GLY A 237 -4.14 -18.98 20.33
C GLY A 237 -4.08 -19.08 21.85
N GLU A 238 -3.79 -17.97 22.52
CA GLU A 238 -3.55 -17.98 23.96
C GLU A 238 -4.33 -16.89 24.72
N GLY A 239 -4.71 -15.79 24.08
CA GLY A 239 -5.45 -14.69 24.73
C GLY A 239 -6.97 -14.78 24.53
N PRO A 240 -7.75 -13.95 25.23
CA PRO A 240 -9.21 -13.89 25.07
C PRO A 240 -9.62 -13.33 23.69
N VAL A 241 -10.78 -13.76 23.22
CA VAL A 241 -11.51 -13.09 22.13
C VAL A 241 -12.63 -12.28 22.76
N GLU A 242 -12.56 -10.95 22.66
CA GLU A 242 -13.57 -10.05 23.20
C GLU A 242 -14.44 -9.48 22.08
N VAL A 243 -15.76 -9.56 22.25
CA VAL A 243 -16.75 -8.94 21.37
C VAL A 243 -17.70 -8.11 22.21
N GLN A 244 -17.67 -6.80 22.06
CA GLN A 244 -18.44 -5.87 22.90
C GLN A 244 -19.18 -4.81 22.07
N ALA A 245 -20.45 -4.56 22.44
CA ALA A 245 -21.22 -3.40 22.00
C ALA A 245 -21.47 -2.50 23.22
N GLN A 246 -20.84 -1.31 23.27
CA GLN A 246 -20.88 -0.48 24.48
C GLN A 246 -22.19 0.26 24.69
N ASN A 247 -22.73 0.89 23.66
CA ASN A 247 -23.96 1.70 23.74
C ASN A 247 -25.08 1.18 22.83
N ALA A 248 -24.98 -0.07 22.41
CA ALA A 248 -25.91 -0.70 21.48
C ALA A 248 -26.09 -2.19 21.76
N SER A 249 -26.80 -2.89 20.89
CA SER A 249 -27.08 -4.33 21.01
C SER A 249 -26.01 -5.15 20.29
N LEU A 250 -25.57 -6.24 20.90
CA LEU A 250 -24.88 -7.33 20.21
C LEU A 250 -25.94 -8.34 19.72
N ARG A 251 -25.93 -8.67 18.43
CA ARG A 251 -26.85 -9.64 17.81
C ARG A 251 -26.04 -10.78 17.20
N LEU A 252 -26.35 -12.01 17.57
CA LEU A 252 -25.82 -13.23 16.98
C LEU A 252 -26.98 -13.98 16.36
N PHE A 253 -26.93 -14.23 15.07
CA PHE A 253 -27.96 -14.93 14.32
C PHE A 253 -27.35 -16.04 13.47
N ALA A 254 -28.00 -17.18 13.45
CA ALA A 254 -27.68 -18.29 12.56
C ALA A 254 -28.96 -18.90 12.02
N GLU A 255 -29.09 -19.00 10.70
CA GLU A 255 -30.27 -19.55 10.04
C GLU A 255 -30.53 -21.02 10.43
N LYS A 256 -29.45 -21.81 10.56
CA LYS A 256 -29.58 -23.24 10.88
C LYS A 256 -29.36 -23.52 12.36
N LYS A 257 -28.17 -23.25 12.89
CA LYS A 257 -27.80 -23.62 14.26
C LYS A 257 -26.77 -22.65 14.82
N LEU A 258 -27.03 -22.15 16.01
CA LEU A 258 -26.04 -21.47 16.85
C LEU A 258 -25.58 -22.43 17.96
N THR A 259 -24.28 -22.68 18.06
CA THR A 259 -23.69 -23.50 19.11
C THR A 259 -22.79 -22.66 20.00
N LEU A 260 -23.02 -22.67 21.30
CA LEU A 260 -22.15 -22.08 22.30
C LEU A 260 -21.67 -23.21 23.22
N SER A 261 -20.36 -23.42 23.30
CA SER A 261 -19.77 -24.48 24.13
C SER A 261 -18.51 -23.98 24.81
N SER A 262 -18.23 -24.49 26.01
CA SER A 262 -17.02 -24.27 26.75
C SER A 262 -16.53 -25.58 27.34
N ALA A 263 -15.21 -25.75 27.47
CA ALA A 263 -14.63 -26.87 28.21
C ALA A 263 -14.76 -26.72 29.74
N SER A 264 -15.09 -25.50 30.23
CA SER A 264 -15.30 -25.23 31.66
C SER A 264 -16.71 -24.68 31.84
N ASP A 265 -16.87 -23.37 31.95
CA ASP A 265 -18.13 -22.75 32.34
C ASP A 265 -18.73 -21.89 31.22
N ILE A 266 -20.04 -21.81 31.16
CA ILE A 266 -20.80 -20.84 30.40
C ILE A 266 -21.63 -20.01 31.37
N SER A 267 -21.41 -18.70 31.44
CA SER A 267 -22.13 -17.78 32.30
C SER A 267 -22.98 -16.82 31.47
N PHE A 268 -24.27 -16.76 31.76
CA PHE A 268 -25.20 -15.79 31.20
C PHE A 268 -25.67 -14.85 32.31
N ALA A 269 -25.36 -13.59 32.22
CA ALA A 269 -25.73 -12.60 33.20
C ALA A 269 -26.47 -11.41 32.54
N GLY A 270 -27.62 -11.04 33.08
CA GLY A 270 -28.41 -9.90 32.60
C GLY A 270 -28.87 -9.04 33.76
N LYS A 271 -28.61 -7.74 33.74
CA LYS A 271 -29.00 -6.81 34.83
C LYS A 271 -30.50 -6.77 35.06
N LYS A 272 -31.30 -6.82 33.99
CA LYS A 272 -32.75 -6.75 34.08
C LYS A 272 -33.42 -8.10 33.93
N ARG A 273 -33.09 -8.83 32.89
CA ARG A 273 -33.80 -10.07 32.57
C ARG A 273 -32.98 -10.95 31.63
N ILE A 274 -33.08 -12.27 31.81
CA ILE A 274 -32.64 -13.28 30.84
C ILE A 274 -33.90 -14.06 30.42
N THR A 275 -34.13 -14.23 29.13
CA THR A 275 -35.20 -15.04 28.56
C THR A 275 -34.67 -16.05 27.59
N LEU A 276 -34.95 -17.32 27.83
CA LEU A 276 -34.62 -18.43 26.90
C LEU A 276 -35.96 -18.94 26.34
N ILE A 277 -36.07 -18.98 25.00
CA ILE A 277 -37.30 -19.39 24.31
C ILE A 277 -36.96 -20.51 23.35
N GLY A 278 -37.77 -21.56 23.37
CA GLY A 278 -37.69 -22.67 22.45
C GLY A 278 -39.05 -23.29 22.15
N GLY A 279 -39.48 -23.29 20.88
CA GLY A 279 -40.76 -23.89 20.46
C GLY A 279 -42.00 -23.36 21.19
N GLY A 280 -42.01 -22.08 21.57
CA GLY A 280 -43.10 -21.46 22.31
C GLY A 280 -43.02 -21.62 23.84
N SER A 281 -42.17 -22.54 24.34
CA SER A 281 -41.91 -22.63 25.79
C SER A 281 -40.75 -21.71 26.17
N TYR A 282 -40.76 -21.20 27.41
CA TYR A 282 -39.74 -20.28 27.85
C TYR A 282 -39.29 -20.46 29.31
N LEU A 283 -38.07 -20.06 29.61
CA LEU A 283 -37.53 -19.79 30.93
C LEU A 283 -37.21 -18.30 31.05
N ARG A 284 -37.75 -17.62 32.04
CA ARG A 284 -37.50 -16.21 32.30
C ARG A 284 -36.92 -16.03 33.70
N LEU A 285 -35.80 -15.33 33.80
CA LEU A 285 -35.16 -14.92 35.03
C LEU A 285 -35.22 -13.39 35.11
N GLU A 286 -35.85 -12.84 36.14
CA GLU A 286 -35.92 -11.40 36.41
C GLU A 286 -35.91 -11.14 37.90
N ALA A 287 -35.80 -9.87 38.32
CA ALA A 287 -35.64 -9.53 39.74
C ALA A 287 -36.81 -10.13 40.57
N GLY A 288 -36.46 -10.97 41.55
CA GLY A 288 -37.40 -11.62 42.47
C GLY A 288 -38.27 -12.71 41.87
N ARG A 289 -38.09 -13.12 40.59
CA ARG A 289 -38.92 -14.10 39.93
C ARG A 289 -38.19 -15.02 38.97
N VAL A 290 -38.49 -16.31 39.05
CA VAL A 290 -38.17 -17.33 38.05
C VAL A 290 -39.45 -17.90 37.50
N GLU A 291 -39.64 -17.85 36.19
CA GLU A 291 -40.87 -18.27 35.51
C GLU A 291 -40.61 -19.30 34.43
N TYR A 292 -41.33 -20.39 34.46
CA TYR A 292 -41.40 -21.40 33.41
C TYR A 292 -42.77 -21.32 32.76
N GLY A 293 -42.84 -21.19 31.45
CA GLY A 293 -44.06 -21.13 30.68
C GLY A 293 -44.05 -22.14 29.54
N THR A 294 -45.16 -22.91 29.41
CA THR A 294 -45.40 -23.83 28.30
C THR A 294 -46.90 -24.02 28.12
N THR A 295 -47.34 -24.26 26.88
CA THR A 295 -48.72 -24.63 26.58
C THR A 295 -48.93 -26.13 26.60
N ALA A 296 -47.90 -26.93 26.86
CA ALA A 296 -47.91 -28.39 26.90
C ALA A 296 -47.42 -28.91 28.26
N THR A 297 -46.94 -30.14 28.30
CA THR A 297 -46.52 -30.82 29.54
C THR A 297 -45.15 -30.34 30.02
N TYR A 298 -45.06 -29.94 31.30
CA TYR A 298 -43.78 -29.70 31.98
C TYR A 298 -43.29 -30.99 32.67
N ILE A 299 -42.13 -31.52 32.28
CA ILE A 299 -41.56 -32.74 32.85
C ILE A 299 -40.28 -32.38 33.62
N ARG A 300 -40.24 -32.75 34.91
CA ARG A 300 -39.05 -32.60 35.76
C ARG A 300 -38.54 -33.99 36.20
N LYS A 301 -37.33 -34.34 35.73
CA LYS A 301 -36.67 -35.61 36.11
C LYS A 301 -35.52 -35.29 37.11
N VAL A 302 -35.78 -35.61 38.39
CA VAL A 302 -34.82 -35.32 39.46
C VAL A 302 -34.79 -36.47 40.47
N LYS A 303 -33.65 -36.75 41.09
CA LYS A 303 -33.53 -37.76 42.19
C LYS A 303 -34.13 -37.26 43.49
N ARG A 304 -33.99 -35.95 43.78
CA ARG A 304 -34.49 -35.33 45.01
C ARG A 304 -34.77 -33.85 44.80
N THR A 305 -35.79 -33.30 45.37
CA THR A 305 -36.08 -31.87 45.42
C THR A 305 -36.00 -31.41 46.86
N MET A 306 -35.26 -30.33 47.10
CA MET A 306 -35.18 -29.67 48.43
C MET A 306 -35.53 -28.18 48.28
N ALA A 307 -36.27 -27.64 49.27
CA ALA A 307 -36.42 -26.22 49.45
C ALA A 307 -35.35 -25.74 50.43
N ALA A 308 -34.60 -24.71 50.11
CA ALA A 308 -33.58 -24.11 50.94
C ALA A 308 -33.93 -22.62 51.19
N ALA A 309 -33.19 -21.97 52.08
CA ALA A 309 -33.37 -20.56 52.36
C ALA A 309 -33.12 -19.70 51.09
N ALA A 310 -33.66 -18.51 51.06
CA ALA A 310 -33.48 -17.57 49.95
C ALA A 310 -32.00 -17.22 49.76
N ALA A 311 -31.51 -17.30 48.52
CA ALA A 311 -30.15 -16.97 48.14
C ALA A 311 -30.13 -16.16 46.82
N SER A 312 -29.15 -15.31 46.64
CA SER A 312 -28.92 -14.55 45.43
C SER A 312 -27.44 -14.55 45.02
N ILE A 313 -27.17 -14.51 43.74
CA ILE A 313 -25.84 -14.31 43.18
C ILE A 313 -25.80 -12.92 42.55
N PRO A 314 -24.90 -12.02 42.97
CA PRO A 314 -24.80 -10.69 42.38
C PRO A 314 -24.32 -10.77 40.92
N VAL A 315 -24.99 -10.04 40.02
CA VAL A 315 -24.60 -9.90 38.65
C VAL A 315 -23.35 -9.00 38.59
N LYS A 316 -22.18 -9.58 38.42
CA LYS A 316 -20.97 -8.82 38.05
C LYS A 316 -21.00 -8.57 36.55
N ALA A 317 -21.49 -7.41 36.15
CA ALA A 317 -21.26 -6.93 34.82
C ALA A 317 -19.78 -6.50 34.72
N THR A 318 -18.96 -7.25 34.01
CA THR A 318 -17.64 -6.78 33.57
C THR A 318 -17.89 -5.64 32.58
N THR A 319 -18.05 -4.44 33.07
CA THR A 319 -17.92 -3.25 32.23
C THR A 319 -16.44 -3.13 31.89
N GLY A 320 -16.03 -3.63 30.74
CA GLY A 320 -14.74 -3.25 30.17
C GLY A 320 -14.68 -1.72 30.16
N GLY A 321 -13.57 -1.14 30.60
CA GLY A 321 -13.44 0.31 30.73
C GLY A 321 -13.90 1.01 29.47
N GLY A 322 -14.93 1.84 29.60
CA GLY A 322 -15.54 2.53 28.47
C GLY A 322 -14.52 3.37 27.73
N ILE A 323 -14.67 3.46 26.42
CA ILE A 323 -13.92 4.43 25.62
C ILE A 323 -14.35 5.81 26.13
N CYS A 324 -13.38 6.59 26.61
CA CYS A 324 -13.62 7.97 26.98
C CYS A 324 -13.91 8.77 25.70
N LEU A 325 -15.20 9.01 25.39
CA LEU A 325 -15.61 9.76 24.20
C LEU A 325 -15.01 11.16 24.19
N SER A 326 -14.86 11.78 25.37
CA SER A 326 -14.21 13.08 25.53
C SER A 326 -12.71 13.02 25.24
N CYS A 327 -12.04 11.90 25.57
CA CYS A 327 -10.64 11.68 25.23
C CYS A 327 -10.45 11.45 23.73
N LEU A 328 -11.39 10.75 23.08
CA LEU A 328 -11.39 10.56 21.63
C LEU A 328 -11.61 11.87 20.88
N MET A 329 -12.58 12.67 21.30
CA MET A 329 -12.82 14.00 20.72
C MET A 329 -11.61 14.92 20.89
N LYS A 330 -10.95 14.90 22.04
CA LYS A 330 -9.77 15.72 22.30
C LYS A 330 -8.58 15.31 21.46
N ALA A 331 -8.35 14.01 21.28
CA ALA A 331 -7.32 13.48 20.38
C ALA A 331 -7.59 13.84 18.90
N THR A 332 -8.85 13.77 18.46
CA THR A 332 -9.25 14.16 17.10
C THR A 332 -9.06 15.67 16.86
N MET A 333 -9.37 16.51 17.84
CA MET A 333 -9.17 17.97 17.75
C MET A 333 -7.69 18.37 17.78
N ASN A 334 -6.83 17.59 18.45
CA ASN A 334 -5.39 17.83 18.54
C ASN A 334 -4.59 17.17 17.40
N GLY A 335 -5.21 16.34 16.57
CA GLY A 335 -4.53 15.57 15.53
C GLY A 335 -3.67 14.42 16.07
N ASP A 336 -3.94 13.97 17.29
CA ASP A 336 -3.19 12.89 17.93
C ASP A 336 -3.56 11.52 17.36
N THR A 337 -2.57 10.72 17.02
CA THR A 337 -2.75 9.36 16.45
C THR A 337 -3.07 8.31 17.53
N PHE A 338 -2.96 8.65 18.83
CA PHE A 338 -3.19 7.76 19.96
C PHE A 338 -3.99 8.43 21.07
N VAL A 339 -4.92 7.68 21.65
CA VAL A 339 -5.65 8.09 22.85
C VAL A 339 -4.96 7.47 24.08
N VAL A 340 -4.28 8.28 24.88
CA VAL A 340 -3.72 7.84 26.15
C VAL A 340 -4.86 7.80 27.18
N ARG A 341 -5.07 6.64 27.80
CA ARG A 341 -6.04 6.47 28.88
C ARG A 341 -5.51 7.25 30.10
N GLY A 342 -6.17 8.37 30.41
CA GLY A 342 -5.87 9.10 31.64
C GLY A 342 -6.22 8.21 32.84
N GLU A 343 -5.29 8.06 33.79
CA GLU A 343 -5.57 7.56 35.12
C GLU A 343 -6.55 8.53 35.79
N SER A 344 -7.70 8.00 36.21
CA SER A 344 -8.67 8.73 37.02
C SER A 344 -8.32 8.65 38.49
#